data_cc376f938d833b2afc2274bf5e95585d
#
_entry.id   cc376f938d833b2afc2274bf5e95585d
#
_cell.length_a   1.000
_cell.length_b   1.000
_cell.length_c   1.000
_cell.angle_alpha   90.00
_cell.angle_beta   90.00
_cell.angle_gamma   90.00
#
_symmetry.space_group_name_H-M   'P 1'
#
loop_
_entity.id
_entity.type
_entity.pdbx_description
1 polymer ?
#
loop_
_entity_poly.entity_id
_entity_poly.type
_entity_poly.pdbx_seq_one_letter_code
_entity_poly.pdbx_strand_id
1 'polypeptide(L)'
;VDLSETQLATARENLARTPWCSDRYTLQQADAGELPFEARSFDAAFLCWVLEHVPSPARVLSEVRRVLAPGSPVYITEVMNASFLLDPYSPHIWRYWMAFNDFQYDHGGDPFVGAKLGNLLLAGGFRDVHTEIKTIHLDNREPARRKTMIAFWEQLLLSAADQLLQAGSVDEETVEGMRREFRLVQNDPNAVFFYSFVQGRATVY
;
A
#
# COMPACT_ATOMS: atom_id res chain seq x y z
N VAL A 1 -10.13 -10.89 -2.37
CA VAL A 1 -9.77 -11.57 -1.11
C VAL A 1 -9.04 -10.60 -0.20
N ASP A 2 -9.21 -10.77 1.11
CA ASP A 2 -8.45 -10.08 2.15
C ASP A 2 -8.39 -11.00 3.38
N LEU A 3 -7.34 -10.89 4.18
CA LEU A 3 -7.23 -11.63 5.44
C LEU A 3 -8.11 -11.02 6.53
N SER A 4 -8.36 -9.73 6.47
CA SER A 4 -9.11 -8.94 7.45
C SER A 4 -10.59 -8.90 7.14
N GLU A 5 -11.45 -9.46 8.01
CA GLU A 5 -12.91 -9.33 7.89
C GLU A 5 -13.38 -7.86 8.00
N THR A 6 -12.67 -7.02 8.75
CA THR A 6 -12.95 -5.59 8.84
C THR A 6 -12.78 -4.89 7.49
N GLN A 7 -11.71 -5.22 6.75
CA GLN A 7 -11.49 -4.68 5.40
C GLN A 7 -12.54 -5.20 4.42
N LEU A 8 -12.93 -6.45 4.53
CA LEU A 8 -14.01 -7.02 3.72
C LEU A 8 -15.37 -6.36 4.01
N ALA A 9 -15.67 -6.03 5.26
CA ALA A 9 -16.87 -5.29 5.64
C ALA A 9 -16.89 -3.90 4.99
N THR A 10 -15.77 -3.17 5.09
CA THR A 10 -15.59 -1.86 4.42
C THR A 10 -15.73 -1.98 2.90
N ALA A 11 -15.17 -3.04 2.30
CA ALA A 11 -15.31 -3.30 0.88
C ALA A 11 -16.77 -3.55 0.48
N ARG A 12 -17.54 -4.32 1.27
CA ARG A 12 -18.99 -4.54 1.03
C ARG A 12 -19.75 -3.21 1.02
N GLU A 13 -19.50 -2.35 2.01
CA GLU A 13 -20.16 -1.04 2.09
C GLU A 13 -19.82 -0.15 0.89
N ASN A 14 -18.56 -0.11 0.46
CA ASN A 14 -18.13 0.69 -0.67
C ASN A 14 -18.70 0.17 -2.00
N LEU A 15 -18.70 -1.14 -2.20
CA LEU A 15 -19.25 -1.77 -3.41
C LEU A 15 -20.77 -1.65 -3.49
N ALA A 16 -21.47 -1.69 -2.34
CA ALA A 16 -22.93 -1.46 -2.30
C ALA A 16 -23.34 -0.06 -2.81
N ARG A 17 -22.42 0.92 -2.75
CA ARG A 17 -22.62 2.28 -3.29
C ARG A 17 -22.30 2.39 -4.78
N THR A 18 -21.91 1.28 -5.42
CA THR A 18 -21.45 1.25 -6.81
C THR A 18 -22.35 0.33 -7.65
N PRO A 19 -23.51 0.82 -8.11
CA PRO A 19 -24.56 -0.02 -8.71
C PRO A 19 -24.13 -0.81 -9.95
N TRP A 20 -23.16 -0.31 -10.72
CA TRP A 20 -22.69 -0.96 -11.95
C TRP A 20 -21.90 -2.25 -11.70
N CYS A 21 -21.41 -2.48 -10.49
CA CYS A 21 -20.70 -3.71 -10.12
C CYS A 21 -21.56 -4.66 -9.27
N SER A 22 -22.84 -4.34 -9.05
CA SER A 22 -23.78 -5.24 -8.36
C SER A 22 -23.77 -6.61 -9.02
N ASP A 23 -23.70 -7.67 -8.21
CA ASP A 23 -23.69 -9.08 -8.64
C ASP A 23 -22.48 -9.50 -9.52
N ARG A 24 -21.43 -8.66 -9.60
CA ARG A 24 -20.24 -8.91 -10.41
C ARG A 24 -18.98 -9.18 -9.59
N TYR A 25 -19.10 -9.32 -8.28
CA TYR A 25 -17.97 -9.58 -7.38
C TYR A 25 -18.33 -10.59 -6.29
N THR A 26 -17.32 -11.24 -5.78
CA THR A 26 -17.39 -12.05 -4.57
C THR A 26 -16.29 -11.58 -3.61
N LEU A 27 -16.65 -11.38 -2.34
CA LEU A 27 -15.71 -11.05 -1.28
C LEU A 27 -15.46 -12.30 -0.44
N GLN A 28 -14.21 -12.66 -0.23
CA GLN A 28 -13.84 -13.86 0.50
C GLN A 28 -12.66 -13.57 1.43
N GLN A 29 -12.78 -14.00 2.69
CA GLN A 29 -11.67 -13.99 3.62
C GLN A 29 -10.71 -15.13 3.28
N ALA A 30 -9.44 -14.80 3.02
CA ALA A 30 -8.40 -15.78 2.72
C ALA A 30 -6.99 -15.19 2.92
N ASP A 31 -6.03 -16.07 3.25
CA ASP A 31 -4.60 -15.77 3.20
C ASP A 31 -4.15 -15.74 1.73
N ALA A 32 -3.55 -14.63 1.29
CA ALA A 32 -3.01 -14.52 -0.07
C ALA A 32 -1.85 -15.51 -0.35
N GLY A 33 -1.21 -16.03 0.71
CA GLY A 33 -0.19 -17.08 0.63
C GLY A 33 -0.75 -18.50 0.57
N GLU A 34 -2.09 -18.67 0.64
CA GLU A 34 -2.79 -19.97 0.55
C GLU A 34 -4.21 -19.74 0.01
N LEU A 35 -4.31 -19.44 -1.27
CA LEU A 35 -5.58 -19.07 -1.90
C LEU A 35 -6.50 -20.30 -2.04
N PRO A 36 -7.78 -20.22 -1.59
CA PRO A 36 -8.74 -21.33 -1.62
C PRO A 36 -9.38 -21.48 -3.00
N PHE A 37 -8.56 -21.43 -4.06
CA PHE A 37 -9.01 -21.53 -5.44
C PHE A 37 -8.24 -22.63 -6.17
N GLU A 38 -8.89 -23.25 -7.14
CA GLU A 38 -8.27 -24.23 -8.02
C GLU A 38 -7.16 -23.59 -8.89
N ALA A 39 -6.19 -24.39 -9.27
CA ALA A 39 -5.16 -23.96 -10.19
C ALA A 39 -5.77 -23.53 -11.54
N ARG A 40 -5.23 -22.44 -12.13
CA ARG A 40 -5.65 -21.94 -13.45
C ARG A 40 -7.13 -21.56 -13.55
N SER A 41 -7.71 -21.05 -12.45
CA SER A 41 -9.11 -20.67 -12.36
C SER A 41 -9.42 -19.20 -12.66
N PHE A 42 -8.36 -18.38 -12.87
CA PHE A 42 -8.50 -16.94 -13.14
C PHE A 42 -7.75 -16.51 -14.39
N ASP A 43 -8.27 -15.48 -15.06
CA ASP A 43 -7.71 -14.89 -16.28
C ASP A 43 -6.86 -13.65 -16.02
N ALA A 44 -6.88 -13.12 -14.80
CA ALA A 44 -6.02 -11.99 -14.37
C ALA A 44 -5.97 -11.93 -12.84
N ALA A 45 -4.91 -11.30 -12.31
CA ALA A 45 -4.82 -10.92 -10.91
C ALA A 45 -4.41 -9.46 -10.75
N PHE A 46 -4.91 -8.83 -9.69
CA PHE A 46 -4.54 -7.48 -9.27
C PHE A 46 -4.24 -7.47 -7.78
N LEU A 47 -3.04 -6.99 -7.42
CA LEU A 47 -2.61 -6.77 -6.05
C LEU A 47 -2.32 -5.29 -5.87
N CYS A 48 -2.80 -4.72 -4.76
CA CYS A 48 -2.56 -3.32 -4.46
C CYS A 48 -2.24 -3.18 -2.99
N TRP A 49 -0.97 -2.85 -2.70
CA TRP A 49 -0.45 -2.66 -1.34
C TRP A 49 -0.71 -3.89 -0.45
N VAL A 50 -0.28 -5.03 -0.94
CA VAL A 50 -0.41 -6.34 -0.28
C VAL A 50 0.94 -6.89 0.14
N LEU A 51 1.93 -6.85 -0.77
CA LEU A 51 3.22 -7.51 -0.56
C LEU A 51 4.04 -6.85 0.56
N GLU A 52 3.76 -5.59 0.86
CA GLU A 52 4.38 -4.87 1.97
C GLU A 52 3.97 -5.40 3.36
N HIS A 53 2.80 -6.05 3.45
CA HIS A 53 2.24 -6.52 4.73
C HIS A 53 2.47 -8.00 5.01
N VAL A 54 3.00 -8.75 4.05
CA VAL A 54 3.14 -10.21 4.18
C VAL A 54 4.57 -10.62 4.48
N PRO A 55 4.78 -11.62 5.36
CA PRO A 55 6.13 -12.06 5.72
C PRO A 55 6.85 -12.76 4.56
N SER A 56 6.13 -13.23 3.54
CA SER A 56 6.69 -13.91 2.38
C SER A 56 6.00 -13.49 1.07
N PRO A 57 6.42 -12.38 0.46
CA PRO A 57 5.94 -11.99 -0.87
C PRO A 57 6.09 -13.10 -1.94
N ALA A 58 7.15 -13.90 -1.85
CA ALA A 58 7.38 -15.01 -2.76
C ALA A 58 6.29 -16.09 -2.68
N ARG A 59 5.76 -16.38 -1.47
CA ARG A 59 4.66 -17.33 -1.27
C ARG A 59 3.37 -16.79 -1.90
N VAL A 60 3.06 -15.53 -1.69
CA VAL A 60 1.89 -14.88 -2.31
C VAL A 60 1.98 -14.92 -3.84
N LEU A 61 3.12 -14.57 -4.41
CA LEU A 61 3.34 -14.61 -5.85
C LEU A 61 3.26 -16.03 -6.43
N SER A 62 3.71 -17.05 -5.68
CA SER A 62 3.55 -18.45 -6.06
C SER A 62 2.07 -18.87 -6.14
N GLU A 63 1.27 -18.48 -5.17
CA GLU A 63 -0.17 -18.74 -5.16
C GLU A 63 -0.90 -17.99 -6.28
N VAL A 64 -0.59 -16.71 -6.49
CA VAL A 64 -1.11 -15.92 -7.62
C VAL A 64 -0.79 -16.62 -8.95
N ARG A 65 0.45 -17.08 -9.12
CA ARG A 65 0.86 -17.83 -10.33
C ARG A 65 0.11 -19.15 -10.47
N ARG A 66 -0.13 -19.88 -9.38
CA ARG A 66 -0.85 -21.16 -9.38
C ARG A 66 -2.30 -21.01 -9.84
N VAL A 67 -2.99 -19.98 -9.36
CA VAL A 67 -4.43 -19.78 -9.67
C VAL A 67 -4.66 -19.12 -11.02
N LEU A 68 -3.66 -18.51 -11.63
CA LEU A 68 -3.76 -17.89 -12.95
C LEU A 68 -3.59 -18.92 -14.08
N ALA A 69 -4.43 -18.83 -15.11
CA ALA A 69 -4.27 -19.59 -16.34
C ALA A 69 -2.99 -19.15 -17.10
N PRO A 70 -2.35 -20.06 -17.88
CA PRO A 70 -1.23 -19.67 -18.76
C PRO A 70 -1.62 -18.55 -19.72
N GLY A 71 -0.76 -17.55 -19.87
CA GLY A 71 -1.00 -16.34 -20.65
C GLY A 71 -1.68 -15.21 -19.89
N SER A 72 -2.16 -15.45 -18.67
CA SER A 72 -2.86 -14.45 -17.87
C SER A 72 -1.91 -13.39 -17.30
N PRO A 73 -2.31 -12.11 -17.31
CA PRO A 73 -1.55 -11.04 -16.69
C PRO A 73 -1.74 -10.95 -15.18
N VAL A 74 -0.70 -10.51 -14.50
CA VAL A 74 -0.77 -9.99 -13.13
C VAL A 74 -0.40 -8.51 -13.13
N TYR A 75 -1.15 -7.72 -12.35
CA TYR A 75 -0.90 -6.30 -12.10
C TYR A 75 -0.67 -6.10 -10.61
N ILE A 76 0.41 -5.43 -10.26
CA ILE A 76 0.80 -5.23 -8.87
C ILE A 76 1.15 -3.76 -8.65
N THR A 77 0.65 -3.17 -7.59
CA THR A 77 1.03 -1.83 -7.14
C THR A 77 1.56 -1.93 -5.72
N GLU A 78 2.80 -1.48 -5.50
CA GLU A 78 3.47 -1.63 -4.21
C GLU A 78 4.19 -0.36 -3.77
N VAL A 79 4.30 -0.18 -2.47
CA VAL A 79 4.85 0.98 -1.80
C VAL A 79 6.35 1.15 -2.05
N MET A 80 6.80 2.40 -2.04
CA MET A 80 8.21 2.79 -1.97
C MET A 80 8.35 3.87 -0.89
N ASN A 81 8.21 3.48 0.36
CA ASN A 81 8.09 4.38 1.51
C ASN A 81 9.29 5.31 1.69
N ALA A 82 10.48 4.90 1.21
CA ALA A 82 11.67 5.76 1.18
C ALA A 82 11.52 7.01 0.32
N SER A 83 10.48 7.10 -0.51
CA SER A 83 10.24 8.24 -1.40
C SER A 83 9.34 9.34 -0.81
N PHE A 84 8.79 9.12 0.38
CA PHE A 84 7.90 10.11 1.02
C PHE A 84 8.63 11.39 1.37
N LEU A 85 8.03 12.53 1.01
CA LEU A 85 8.55 13.85 1.36
C LEU A 85 7.39 14.83 1.54
N LEU A 86 7.48 15.63 2.59
CA LEU A 86 6.69 16.83 2.79
C LEU A 86 7.59 18.07 2.87
N ASP A 87 7.19 19.15 2.23
CA ASP A 87 7.74 20.48 2.42
C ASP A 87 6.61 21.40 2.95
N PRO A 88 6.84 22.22 3.98
CA PRO A 88 8.10 22.43 4.71
C PRO A 88 8.54 21.20 5.53
N TYR A 89 9.86 21.10 5.77
CA TYR A 89 10.43 20.03 6.60
C TYR A 89 9.75 19.97 7.96
N SER A 90 9.27 18.78 8.30
CA SER A 90 8.41 18.52 9.46
C SER A 90 9.04 17.41 10.31
N PRO A 91 9.84 17.74 11.33
CA PRO A 91 10.69 16.78 12.03
C PRO A 91 9.93 15.71 12.80
N HIS A 92 8.73 16.01 13.34
CA HIS A 92 7.92 15.00 14.03
C HIS A 92 7.25 14.05 13.03
N ILE A 93 6.73 14.56 11.89
CA ILE A 93 6.21 13.71 10.80
C ILE A 93 7.30 12.79 10.31
N TRP A 94 8.51 13.31 10.09
CA TRP A 94 9.64 12.53 9.62
C TRP A 94 10.05 11.45 10.62
N ARG A 95 10.18 11.79 11.89
CA ARG A 95 10.52 10.84 12.97
C ARG A 95 9.47 9.74 13.07
N TYR A 96 8.19 10.11 13.06
CA TYR A 96 7.09 9.16 13.10
C TYR A 96 7.11 8.23 11.88
N TRP A 97 7.32 8.78 10.68
CA TRP A 97 7.38 8.02 9.44
C TRP A 97 8.50 6.97 9.46
N MET A 98 9.69 7.33 9.94
CA MET A 98 10.78 6.38 10.07
C MET A 98 10.45 5.27 11.07
N ALA A 99 9.91 5.62 12.25
CA ALA A 99 9.50 4.65 13.25
C ALA A 99 8.38 3.72 12.73
N PHE A 100 7.44 4.24 11.93
CA PHE A 100 6.39 3.45 11.28
C PHE A 100 6.99 2.40 10.32
N ASN A 101 7.94 2.79 9.47
CA ASN A 101 8.60 1.88 8.55
C ASN A 101 9.44 0.83 9.28
N ASP A 102 10.20 1.22 10.31
CA ASP A 102 10.99 0.31 11.12
C ASP A 102 10.07 -0.70 11.84
N PHE A 103 8.97 -0.22 12.42
CA PHE A 103 7.98 -1.09 13.06
C PHE A 103 7.38 -2.11 12.09
N GLN A 104 6.98 -1.68 10.88
CA GLN A 104 6.46 -2.58 9.85
C GLN A 104 7.50 -3.63 9.46
N TYR A 105 8.76 -3.23 9.28
CA TYR A 105 9.85 -4.12 8.93
C TYR A 105 10.14 -5.15 10.03
N ASP A 106 10.20 -4.73 11.29
CA ASP A 106 10.45 -5.58 12.45
C ASP A 106 9.32 -6.61 12.69
N HIS A 107 8.11 -6.32 12.20
CA HIS A 107 6.95 -7.23 12.26
C HIS A 107 6.76 -8.07 11.00
N GLY A 108 7.80 -8.16 10.15
CA GLY A 108 7.85 -9.05 9.00
C GLY A 108 7.23 -8.50 7.72
N GLY A 109 6.85 -7.22 7.71
CA GLY A 109 6.48 -6.50 6.49
C GLY A 109 7.70 -5.96 5.76
N ASP A 110 7.47 -5.31 4.61
CA ASP A 110 8.53 -4.69 3.81
C ASP A 110 8.07 -3.35 3.23
N PRO A 111 8.29 -2.23 3.94
CA PRO A 111 7.87 -0.90 3.49
C PRO A 111 8.58 -0.42 2.22
N PHE A 112 9.51 -1.21 1.70
CA PHE A 112 10.31 -0.90 0.50
C PHE A 112 10.14 -1.94 -0.60
N VAL A 113 9.15 -2.81 -0.49
CA VAL A 113 8.94 -3.98 -1.39
C VAL A 113 8.81 -3.58 -2.86
N GLY A 114 8.25 -2.42 -3.15
CA GLY A 114 8.13 -1.90 -4.51
C GLY A 114 9.47 -1.76 -5.23
N ALA A 115 10.53 -1.40 -4.52
CA ALA A 115 11.87 -1.26 -5.10
C ALA A 115 12.41 -2.58 -5.69
N LYS A 116 11.96 -3.72 -5.17
CA LYS A 116 12.40 -5.06 -5.61
C LYS A 116 11.33 -5.86 -6.35
N LEU A 117 10.20 -5.22 -6.69
CA LEU A 117 9.05 -5.88 -7.33
C LEU A 117 9.43 -6.62 -8.61
N GLY A 118 10.26 -6.03 -9.48
CA GLY A 118 10.74 -6.68 -10.70
C GLY A 118 11.52 -7.96 -10.41
N ASN A 119 12.42 -7.93 -9.42
CA ASN A 119 13.19 -9.11 -9.01
C ASN A 119 12.29 -10.21 -8.41
N LEU A 120 11.28 -9.84 -7.62
CA LEU A 120 10.31 -10.77 -7.06
C LEU A 120 9.51 -11.48 -8.15
N LEU A 121 9.04 -10.74 -9.15
CA LEU A 121 8.32 -11.30 -10.29
C LEU A 121 9.19 -12.25 -11.11
N LEU A 122 10.43 -11.85 -11.43
CA LEU A 122 11.38 -12.72 -12.16
C LEU A 122 11.69 -14.00 -11.36
N ALA A 123 11.99 -13.88 -10.08
CA ALA A 123 12.25 -15.03 -9.20
C ALA A 123 11.02 -15.95 -9.04
N GLY A 124 9.80 -15.37 -9.06
CA GLY A 124 8.52 -16.09 -9.07
C GLY A 124 8.21 -16.82 -10.38
N GLY A 125 9.06 -16.68 -11.41
CA GLY A 125 8.91 -17.36 -12.69
C GLY A 125 7.89 -16.71 -13.63
N PHE A 126 7.53 -15.46 -13.39
CA PHE A 126 6.72 -14.65 -14.32
C PHE A 126 7.57 -14.22 -15.52
N ARG A 127 6.91 -13.95 -16.65
CA ARG A 127 7.51 -13.49 -17.90
C ARG A 127 6.99 -12.09 -18.26
N ASP A 128 7.63 -11.48 -19.25
CA ASP A 128 7.24 -10.15 -19.76
C ASP A 128 7.12 -9.12 -18.63
N VAL A 129 8.06 -9.20 -17.66
CA VAL A 129 8.05 -8.35 -16.48
C VAL A 129 8.36 -6.91 -16.87
N HIS A 130 7.44 -6.01 -16.54
CA HIS A 130 7.61 -4.58 -16.72
C HIS A 130 7.28 -3.89 -15.39
N THR A 131 8.13 -2.95 -14.98
CA THR A 131 7.90 -2.12 -13.79
C THR A 131 8.02 -0.66 -14.14
N GLU A 132 7.16 0.16 -13.54
CA GLU A 132 7.13 1.62 -13.72
C GLU A 132 6.97 2.32 -12.36
N ILE A 133 7.75 3.37 -12.15
CA ILE A 133 7.59 4.24 -10.97
C ILE A 133 6.49 5.25 -11.27
N LYS A 134 5.49 5.29 -10.41
CA LYS A 134 4.44 6.31 -10.41
C LYS A 134 4.68 7.29 -9.27
N THR A 135 4.49 8.57 -9.53
CA THR A 135 4.74 9.61 -8.55
C THR A 135 3.50 10.47 -8.36
N ILE A 136 3.15 10.69 -7.10
CA ILE A 136 2.20 11.70 -6.67
C ILE A 136 3.03 12.92 -6.25
N HIS A 137 2.94 14.00 -7.02
CA HIS A 137 3.60 15.26 -6.72
C HIS A 137 2.55 16.36 -6.73
N LEU A 138 2.23 16.87 -5.55
CA LEU A 138 1.17 17.88 -5.36
C LEU A 138 1.75 19.11 -4.69
N ASP A 139 1.56 20.22 -5.33
CA ASP A 139 1.97 21.56 -4.86
C ASP A 139 0.81 22.57 -5.03
N ASN A 140 1.12 23.85 -5.07
CA ASN A 140 0.09 24.89 -5.17
C ASN A 140 -0.55 25.03 -6.56
N ARG A 141 -0.20 24.21 -7.52
CA ARG A 141 -0.95 24.07 -8.80
C ARG A 141 -2.26 23.30 -8.60
N GLU A 142 -2.33 22.43 -7.58
CA GLU A 142 -3.50 21.63 -7.22
C GLU A 142 -3.80 21.72 -5.70
N PRO A 143 -4.11 22.90 -5.15
CA PRO A 143 -4.14 23.13 -3.71
C PRO A 143 -5.19 22.29 -2.97
N ALA A 144 -6.36 22.09 -3.57
CA ALA A 144 -7.41 21.26 -2.97
C ALA A 144 -7.02 19.79 -2.89
N ARG A 145 -6.47 19.24 -3.99
CA ARG A 145 -6.00 17.86 -4.04
C ARG A 145 -4.83 17.62 -3.09
N ARG A 146 -3.87 18.55 -3.03
CA ARG A 146 -2.77 18.52 -2.09
C ARG A 146 -3.28 18.45 -0.65
N LYS A 147 -4.18 19.37 -0.26
CA LYS A 147 -4.76 19.40 1.09
C LYS A 147 -5.47 18.09 1.44
N THR A 148 -6.25 17.54 0.53
CA THR A 148 -6.94 16.25 0.71
C THR A 148 -5.92 15.10 0.87
N MET A 149 -4.85 15.09 0.09
CA MET A 149 -3.82 14.06 0.18
C MET A 149 -3.07 14.12 1.50
N ILE A 150 -2.69 15.31 1.96
CA ILE A 150 -2.00 15.50 3.26
C ILE A 150 -2.92 15.06 4.40
N ALA A 151 -4.21 15.40 4.37
CA ALA A 151 -5.17 14.96 5.37
C ALA A 151 -5.36 13.44 5.37
N PHE A 152 -5.42 12.82 4.20
CA PHE A 152 -5.46 11.36 4.08
C PHE A 152 -4.21 10.71 4.68
N TRP A 153 -3.04 11.27 4.41
CA TRP A 153 -1.77 10.76 4.95
C TRP A 153 -1.70 10.88 6.47
N GLU A 154 -2.19 11.98 7.02
CA GLU A 154 -2.32 12.15 8.48
C GLU A 154 -3.17 11.02 9.09
N GLN A 155 -4.36 10.74 8.53
CA GLN A 155 -5.23 9.68 9.03
C GLN A 155 -4.60 8.29 8.88
N LEU A 156 -3.90 8.05 7.77
CA LEU A 156 -3.17 6.80 7.56
C LEU A 156 -2.12 6.57 8.66
N LEU A 157 -1.30 7.56 8.95
CA LEU A 157 -0.27 7.46 9.99
C LEU A 157 -0.89 7.32 11.39
N LEU A 158 -1.93 8.07 11.67
CA LEU A 158 -2.64 7.99 12.96
C LEU A 158 -3.31 6.64 13.21
N SER A 159 -3.65 5.88 12.17
CA SER A 159 -4.23 4.54 12.33
C SER A 159 -3.30 3.54 13.02
N ALA A 160 -1.99 3.77 12.99
CA ALA A 160 -0.99 2.95 13.65
C ALA A 160 -0.48 3.53 14.99
N ALA A 161 -0.97 4.72 15.40
CA ALA A 161 -0.39 5.45 16.53
C ALA A 161 -0.41 4.66 17.85
N ASP A 162 -1.53 4.01 18.16
CA ASP A 162 -1.67 3.22 19.40
C ASP A 162 -0.68 2.04 19.43
N GLN A 163 -0.49 1.37 18.29
CA GLN A 163 0.44 0.25 18.18
C GLN A 163 1.90 0.70 18.38
N LEU A 164 2.27 1.82 17.74
CA LEU A 164 3.62 2.39 17.85
C LEU A 164 3.93 2.91 19.26
N LEU A 165 2.95 3.53 19.93
CA LEU A 165 3.06 3.95 21.33
C LEU A 165 3.22 2.75 22.27
N GLN A 166 2.39 1.72 22.11
CA GLN A 166 2.47 0.49 22.92
C GLN A 166 3.80 -0.24 22.74
N ALA A 167 4.33 -0.25 21.52
CA ALA A 167 5.63 -0.83 21.21
C ALA A 167 6.83 0.03 21.68
N GLY A 168 6.58 1.29 22.10
CA GLY A 168 7.64 2.24 22.44
C GLY A 168 8.47 2.72 21.23
N SER A 169 7.95 2.53 20.03
CA SER A 169 8.60 2.99 18.78
C SER A 169 8.50 4.50 18.60
N VAL A 170 7.47 5.11 19.18
CA VAL A 170 7.29 6.56 19.29
C VAL A 170 6.78 6.91 20.69
N ASP A 171 6.94 8.18 21.08
CA ASP A 171 6.35 8.76 22.28
C ASP A 171 5.17 9.68 21.94
N GLU A 172 4.40 10.06 22.98
CA GLU A 172 3.26 10.96 22.83
C GLU A 172 3.66 12.33 22.25
N GLU A 173 4.85 12.82 22.59
CA GLU A 173 5.37 14.09 22.08
C GLU A 173 5.54 14.02 20.55
N THR A 174 6.07 12.92 20.03
CA THR A 174 6.21 12.67 18.59
C THR A 174 4.84 12.63 17.89
N VAL A 175 3.86 11.92 18.46
CA VAL A 175 2.51 11.82 17.88
C VAL A 175 1.81 13.18 17.86
N GLU A 176 1.82 13.91 19.00
CA GLU A 176 1.21 15.24 19.07
C GLU A 176 1.96 16.29 18.23
N GLY A 177 3.30 16.17 18.15
CA GLY A 177 4.13 16.96 17.25
C GLY A 177 3.74 16.74 15.78
N MET A 178 3.60 15.48 15.37
CA MET A 178 3.14 15.10 14.04
C MET A 178 1.76 15.70 13.72
N ARG A 179 0.78 15.59 14.64
CA ARG A 179 -0.56 16.21 14.45
C ARG A 179 -0.48 17.73 14.26
N ARG A 180 0.37 18.42 15.04
CA ARG A 180 0.57 19.88 14.89
C ARG A 180 1.20 20.21 13.54
N GLU A 181 2.23 19.47 13.13
CA GLU A 181 2.91 19.69 11.86
C GLU A 181 1.99 19.43 10.65
N PHE A 182 1.20 18.35 10.67
CA PHE A 182 0.21 18.12 9.61
C PHE A 182 -0.78 19.27 9.46
N ARG A 183 -1.28 19.84 10.57
CA ARG A 183 -2.17 21.02 10.51
C ARG A 183 -1.48 22.24 9.91
N LEU A 184 -0.20 22.44 10.21
CA LEU A 184 0.58 23.54 9.63
C LEU A 184 0.79 23.34 8.12
N VAL A 185 1.26 22.15 7.72
CA VAL A 185 1.52 21.81 6.32
C VAL A 185 0.26 21.86 5.47
N GLN A 186 -0.88 21.38 5.97
CA GLN A 186 -2.17 21.45 5.25
C GLN A 186 -2.60 22.88 4.94
N ASN A 187 -2.24 23.85 5.77
CA ASN A 187 -2.63 25.25 5.63
C ASN A 187 -1.54 26.12 4.97
N ASP A 188 -0.35 25.56 4.73
CA ASP A 188 0.73 26.29 4.03
C ASP A 188 0.44 26.29 2.51
N PRO A 189 0.29 27.49 1.89
CA PRO A 189 0.06 27.58 0.45
C PRO A 189 1.26 27.09 -0.39
N ASN A 190 2.45 27.04 0.19
CA ASN A 190 3.67 26.61 -0.49
C ASN A 190 4.01 25.14 -0.22
N ALA A 191 3.21 24.42 0.58
CA ALA A 191 3.49 23.05 0.90
C ALA A 191 3.58 22.15 -0.35
N VAL A 192 4.42 21.12 -0.26
CA VAL A 192 4.56 20.07 -1.28
C VAL A 192 4.33 18.72 -0.63
N PHE A 193 3.55 17.89 -1.29
CA PHE A 193 3.45 16.46 -1.01
C PHE A 193 4.09 15.68 -2.15
N PHE A 194 4.99 14.78 -1.82
CA PHE A 194 5.64 13.89 -2.78
C PHE A 194 5.65 12.46 -2.26
N TYR A 195 5.25 11.52 -3.11
CA TYR A 195 5.32 10.09 -2.82
C TYR A 195 5.40 9.29 -4.12
N SER A 196 6.26 8.29 -4.17
CA SER A 196 6.33 7.37 -5.31
C SER A 196 5.98 5.94 -4.88
N PHE A 197 5.41 5.21 -5.81
CA PHE A 197 5.11 3.79 -5.70
C PHE A 197 5.46 3.08 -7.01
N VAL A 198 5.53 1.76 -6.99
CA VAL A 198 5.90 0.98 -8.17
C VAL A 198 4.70 0.19 -8.67
N GLN A 199 4.43 0.29 -9.95
CA GLN A 199 3.48 -0.57 -10.64
C GLN A 199 4.24 -1.61 -11.45
N GLY A 200 3.86 -2.89 -11.26
CA GLY A 200 4.38 -4.03 -12.00
C GLY A 200 3.31 -4.66 -12.85
N ARG A 201 3.71 -5.13 -14.02
CA ARG A 201 2.92 -6.03 -14.87
C ARG A 201 3.78 -7.20 -15.29
N ALA A 202 3.21 -8.40 -15.28
CA ALA A 202 3.89 -9.60 -15.76
C ALA A 202 2.87 -10.62 -16.27
N THR A 203 3.33 -11.71 -16.88
CA THR A 203 2.48 -12.76 -17.46
C THR A 203 2.88 -14.12 -16.90
N VAL A 204 1.89 -15.01 -16.68
CA VAL A 204 2.09 -16.42 -16.30
C VAL A 204 2.26 -17.26 -17.57
N TYR A 205 3.25 -18.18 -17.55
CA TYR A 205 3.48 -19.15 -18.60
C TYR A 205 3.49 -20.57 -18.06
#